data_39894c37a04ae927cae1a1f5bcbba74f
#
_entry.id   39894c37a04ae927cae1a1f5bcbba74f
#
_cell.length_a   1.000
_cell.length_b   1.000
_cell.length_c   1.000
_cell.angle_alpha   90.00
_cell.angle_beta   90.00
_cell.angle_gamma   90.00
#
_symmetry.space_group_name_H-M   'P 1'
#
loop_
_entity.id
_entity.type
_entity.pdbx_description
1 polymer ?
#
loop_
_entity_poly.entity_id
_entity_poly.type
_entity_poly.pdbx_seq_one_letter_code
_entity_poly.pdbx_strand_id
1 'polypeptide(L)'
;MNTVKSLQEINIAFINDKSPIIDLISNDLLNFGIDILFRSENTKDGLSQLSALKELPKVCIIDLDFYDKNVLAQLQELRTQYPTIKLIAHSDIDAEKAVKPLLEISFDGCLLIGSDADDFRKAIETVINGGRLF
;
A
#
# COMPACT_ATOMS: atom_id res chain seq x y z
N MET A 1 -11.44 26.53 -1.22
CA MET A 1 -11.72 26.16 -2.57
C MET A 1 -10.80 25.10 -3.13
N ASN A 2 -9.54 25.25 -2.96
CA ASN A 2 -8.58 24.30 -3.49
C ASN A 2 -8.40 23.05 -2.66
N THR A 3 -9.01 22.99 -1.49
CA THR A 3 -8.96 21.81 -0.65
C THR A 3 -9.52 20.57 -1.34
N VAL A 4 -10.50 20.77 -2.20
CA VAL A 4 -11.10 19.64 -2.95
C VAL A 4 -10.08 19.03 -3.90
N LYS A 5 -9.23 19.86 -4.51
CA LYS A 5 -8.17 19.37 -5.39
C LYS A 5 -7.15 18.54 -4.63
N SER A 6 -6.80 18.95 -3.41
CA SER A 6 -5.85 18.19 -2.60
C SER A 6 -6.34 16.79 -2.30
N LEU A 7 -7.63 16.65 -2.02
CA LEU A 7 -8.22 15.34 -1.76
C LEU A 7 -8.23 14.47 -3.02
N GLN A 8 -8.39 15.08 -4.19
CA GLN A 8 -8.42 14.36 -5.46
C GLN A 8 -7.04 13.93 -5.92
N GLU A 9 -5.98 14.41 -5.27
CA GLU A 9 -4.62 14.08 -5.65
C GLU A 9 -4.05 12.87 -4.91
N ILE A 10 -4.85 12.22 -4.08
CA ILE A 10 -4.42 11.00 -3.43
C ILE A 10 -4.44 9.87 -4.44
N ASN A 11 -3.28 9.30 -4.70
CA ASN A 11 -3.14 8.17 -5.58
C ASN A 11 -2.36 7.06 -4.89
N ILE A 12 -2.75 5.83 -5.16
CA ILE A 12 -2.17 4.65 -4.53
C ILE A 12 -1.92 3.57 -5.57
N ALA A 13 -1.21 2.53 -5.16
CA ALA A 13 -1.05 1.31 -5.95
C ALA A 13 -1.20 0.10 -5.05
N PHE A 14 -1.66 -1.00 -5.63
CA PHE A 14 -1.72 -2.30 -4.95
C PHE A 14 -0.65 -3.22 -5.53
N ILE A 15 0.07 -3.90 -4.66
CA ILE A 15 1.11 -4.86 -5.04
C ILE A 15 0.81 -6.21 -4.39
N ASN A 16 1.03 -7.30 -5.12
CA ASN A 16 0.65 -8.65 -4.75
C ASN A 16 -0.86 -8.80 -4.62
N ASP A 17 -1.59 -8.11 -5.47
CA ASP A 17 -3.05 -8.07 -5.40
C ASP A 17 -3.63 -9.29 -6.11
N LYS A 18 -3.90 -10.34 -5.33
CA LYS A 18 -4.47 -11.59 -5.83
C LYS A 18 -5.88 -11.84 -5.32
N SER A 19 -6.42 -10.93 -4.52
CA SER A 19 -7.72 -11.12 -3.87
C SER A 19 -8.83 -10.43 -4.63
N PRO A 20 -9.95 -11.13 -4.95
CA PRO A 20 -11.09 -10.51 -5.60
C PRO A 20 -11.75 -9.41 -4.77
N ILE A 21 -11.58 -9.43 -3.45
CA ILE A 21 -12.17 -8.41 -2.58
C ILE A 21 -11.61 -7.03 -2.88
N ILE A 22 -10.39 -6.95 -3.42
CA ILE A 22 -9.76 -5.68 -3.77
C ILE A 22 -10.52 -4.99 -4.90
N ASP A 23 -11.23 -5.71 -5.75
CA ASP A 23 -12.08 -5.10 -6.77
C ASP A 23 -13.13 -4.20 -6.13
N LEU A 24 -13.81 -4.70 -5.09
CA LEU A 24 -14.82 -3.94 -4.37
C LEU A 24 -14.20 -2.78 -3.60
N ILE A 25 -13.09 -3.04 -2.92
CA ILE A 25 -12.39 -2.01 -2.15
C ILE A 25 -11.92 -0.90 -3.09
N SER A 26 -11.38 -1.24 -4.25
CA SER A 26 -10.92 -0.26 -5.24
C SER A 26 -12.04 0.64 -5.71
N ASN A 27 -13.21 0.07 -6.00
CA ASN A 27 -14.35 0.87 -6.42
C ASN A 27 -14.79 1.85 -5.32
N ASP A 28 -14.81 1.40 -4.08
CA ASP A 28 -15.18 2.26 -2.96
C ASP A 28 -14.15 3.37 -2.72
N LEU A 29 -12.86 3.05 -2.88
CA LEU A 29 -11.80 4.05 -2.73
C LEU A 29 -11.91 5.12 -3.82
N LEU A 30 -12.25 4.73 -5.04
CA LEU A 30 -12.49 5.70 -6.11
C LEU A 30 -13.62 6.65 -5.75
N ASN A 31 -14.67 6.16 -5.09
CA ASN A 31 -15.77 6.99 -4.63
C ASN A 31 -15.33 7.99 -3.54
N PHE A 32 -14.27 7.68 -2.81
CA PHE A 32 -13.69 8.60 -1.83
C PHE A 32 -12.70 9.60 -2.47
N GLY A 33 -12.51 9.55 -3.78
CA GLY A 33 -11.58 10.42 -4.46
C GLY A 33 -10.13 9.92 -4.47
N ILE A 34 -9.92 8.65 -4.20
CA ILE A 34 -8.59 8.02 -4.20
C ILE A 34 -8.40 7.29 -5.52
N ASP A 35 -7.40 7.70 -6.30
CA ASP A 35 -7.07 7.07 -7.57
C ASP A 35 -6.15 5.89 -7.38
N ILE A 36 -6.39 4.83 -8.14
CA ILE A 36 -5.53 3.65 -8.13
C ILE A 36 -4.76 3.65 -9.43
N LEU A 37 -3.45 3.87 -9.33
CA LEU A 37 -2.59 3.97 -10.51
C LEU A 37 -2.35 2.63 -11.18
N PHE A 38 -2.21 1.58 -10.37
CA PHE A 38 -2.11 0.22 -10.90
C PHE A 38 -2.39 -0.81 -9.81
N ARG A 39 -2.64 -2.03 -10.25
CA ARG A 39 -2.77 -3.21 -9.39
C ARG A 39 -1.86 -4.29 -9.95
N SER A 40 -0.88 -4.72 -9.18
CA SER A 40 0.12 -5.68 -9.60
C SER A 40 -0.06 -7.00 -8.87
N GLU A 41 0.08 -8.11 -9.57
CA GLU A 41 -0.09 -9.44 -8.98
C GLU A 41 1.12 -9.88 -8.14
N ASN A 42 2.28 -9.27 -8.33
CA ASN A 42 3.48 -9.61 -7.57
C ASN A 42 4.39 -8.40 -7.44
N THR A 43 5.34 -8.50 -6.51
CA THR A 43 6.21 -7.38 -6.18
C THR A 43 7.16 -7.04 -7.33
N LYS A 44 7.64 -8.03 -8.06
CA LYS A 44 8.52 -7.80 -9.19
C LYS A 44 7.83 -6.98 -10.28
N ASP A 45 6.59 -7.34 -10.63
CA ASP A 45 5.79 -6.58 -11.57
C ASP A 45 5.49 -5.18 -11.03
N GLY A 46 5.21 -5.08 -9.73
CA GLY A 46 4.99 -3.79 -9.08
C GLY A 46 6.17 -2.85 -9.23
N LEU A 47 7.38 -3.36 -9.03
CA LEU A 47 8.60 -2.58 -9.22
C LEU A 47 8.75 -2.11 -10.67
N SER A 48 8.44 -2.99 -11.63
CA SER A 48 8.46 -2.62 -13.04
C SER A 48 7.48 -1.51 -13.35
N GLN A 49 6.28 -1.60 -12.81
CA GLN A 49 5.26 -0.59 -13.04
C GLN A 49 5.63 0.75 -12.41
N LEU A 50 6.19 0.73 -11.21
CA LEU A 50 6.67 1.95 -10.56
C LEU A 50 7.74 2.65 -11.41
N SER A 51 8.65 1.89 -11.99
CA SER A 51 9.73 2.45 -12.80
C SER A 51 9.21 3.11 -14.08
N ALA A 52 8.03 2.74 -14.55
CA ALA A 52 7.42 3.29 -15.76
C ALA A 52 6.55 4.52 -15.49
N LEU A 53 6.25 4.83 -14.25
CA LEU A 53 5.36 5.95 -13.90
C LEU A 53 6.13 7.26 -13.91
N LYS A 54 5.49 8.31 -14.43
CA LYS A 54 6.03 9.68 -14.32
C LYS A 54 5.81 10.24 -12.94
N GLU A 55 4.68 9.91 -12.33
CA GLU A 55 4.33 10.35 -10.99
C GLU A 55 4.10 9.14 -10.12
N LEU A 56 4.80 9.07 -9.00
CA LEU A 56 4.72 7.93 -8.09
C LEU A 56 3.45 7.97 -7.25
N PRO A 57 2.90 6.82 -6.88
CA PRO A 57 1.81 6.79 -5.92
C PRO A 57 2.30 7.30 -4.57
N LYS A 58 1.39 7.91 -3.81
CA LYS A 58 1.72 8.36 -2.44
C LYS A 58 1.79 7.19 -1.48
N VAL A 59 1.03 6.14 -1.75
CA VAL A 59 0.96 4.94 -0.91
C VAL A 59 0.96 3.71 -1.78
N CYS A 60 1.71 2.70 -1.38
CA CYS A 60 1.59 1.34 -1.93
C CYS A 60 1.03 0.44 -0.84
N ILE A 61 -0.03 -0.28 -1.16
CA ILE A 61 -0.61 -1.28 -0.27
C ILE A 61 -0.17 -2.63 -0.79
N ILE A 62 0.55 -3.38 0.03
CA ILE A 62 1.22 -4.61 -0.38
C ILE A 62 0.66 -5.78 0.40
N ASP A 63 0.08 -6.75 -0.31
CA ASP A 63 -0.32 -8.01 0.30
C ASP A 63 0.93 -8.85 0.50
N LEU A 64 1.17 -9.28 1.73
CA LEU A 64 2.43 -9.91 2.09
C LEU A 64 2.28 -11.42 2.31
N ASP A 65 3.24 -12.14 1.76
CA ASP A 65 3.51 -13.51 2.14
C ASP A 65 4.77 -13.49 3.00
N PHE A 66 4.59 -13.60 4.32
CA PHE A 66 5.69 -13.42 5.26
C PHE A 66 6.70 -14.55 5.27
N TYR A 67 6.39 -15.65 4.64
CA TYR A 67 7.25 -16.80 4.66
C TYR A 67 8.18 -16.88 3.45
N ASP A 68 8.04 -15.96 2.52
CA ASP A 68 8.85 -15.92 1.31
C ASP A 68 9.98 -14.91 1.49
N LYS A 69 11.21 -15.40 1.59
CA LYS A 69 12.40 -14.56 1.74
C LYS A 69 12.62 -13.66 0.52
N ASN A 70 12.20 -14.12 -0.66
CA ASN A 70 12.35 -13.32 -1.87
C ASN A 70 11.47 -12.09 -1.83
N VAL A 71 10.28 -12.21 -1.25
CA VAL A 71 9.37 -11.08 -1.10
C VAL A 71 10.00 -10.01 -0.20
N LEU A 72 10.58 -10.41 0.93
CA LEU A 72 11.23 -9.46 1.83
C LEU A 72 12.36 -8.71 1.14
N ALA A 73 13.19 -9.40 0.38
CA ALA A 73 14.27 -8.77 -0.37
C ALA A 73 13.74 -7.77 -1.40
N GLN A 74 12.67 -8.13 -2.09
CA GLN A 74 12.02 -7.27 -3.07
C GLN A 74 11.41 -6.04 -2.42
N LEU A 75 10.81 -6.19 -1.24
CA LEU A 75 10.24 -5.06 -0.49
C LEU A 75 11.33 -4.11 0.00
N GLN A 76 12.45 -4.65 0.41
CA GLN A 76 13.59 -3.82 0.81
C GLN A 76 14.14 -3.03 -0.38
N GLU A 77 14.20 -3.65 -1.56
CA GLU A 77 14.57 -2.96 -2.79
C GLU A 77 13.58 -1.85 -3.11
N LEU A 78 12.28 -2.12 -3.00
CA LEU A 78 11.25 -1.12 -3.22
C LEU A 78 11.43 0.07 -2.29
N ARG A 79 11.65 -0.19 -1.00
CA ARG A 79 11.87 0.88 -0.03
C ARG A 79 13.11 1.69 -0.35
N THR A 80 14.19 1.03 -0.77
CA THR A 80 15.45 1.70 -1.09
C THR A 80 15.31 2.59 -2.32
N GLN A 81 14.62 2.10 -3.35
CA GLN A 81 14.45 2.85 -4.60
C GLN A 81 13.42 3.97 -4.48
N TYR A 82 12.41 3.80 -3.63
CA TYR A 82 11.30 4.75 -3.52
C TYR A 82 11.06 5.16 -2.07
N PRO A 83 12.00 5.91 -1.47
CA PRO A 83 11.91 6.22 -0.05
C PRO A 83 10.74 7.15 0.34
N THR A 84 10.15 7.84 -0.62
CA THR A 84 9.04 8.76 -0.36
C THR A 84 7.67 8.09 -0.35
N ILE A 85 7.56 6.89 -0.92
CA ILE A 85 6.27 6.19 -0.96
C ILE A 85 5.96 5.63 0.42
N LYS A 86 4.75 5.88 0.91
CA LYS A 86 4.29 5.25 2.14
C LYS A 86 3.90 3.81 1.87
N LEU A 87 4.26 2.90 2.74
CA LEU A 87 4.01 1.47 2.57
C LEU A 87 3.07 0.96 3.66
N ILE A 88 1.99 0.32 3.23
CA ILE A 88 1.03 -0.33 4.12
C ILE A 88 1.00 -1.82 3.76
N ALA A 89 1.19 -2.67 4.75
CA ALA A 89 1.06 -4.11 4.58
C ALA A 89 -0.41 -4.52 4.71
N HIS A 90 -0.86 -5.40 3.84
CA HIS A 90 -2.19 -6.02 3.94
C HIS A 90 -1.97 -7.52 4.16
N SER A 91 -2.39 -8.04 5.31
CA SER A 91 -2.02 -9.38 5.71
C SER A 91 -3.03 -9.98 6.70
N ASP A 92 -3.11 -11.31 6.71
CA ASP A 92 -3.89 -12.06 7.69
C ASP A 92 -3.04 -12.55 8.85
N ILE A 93 -1.74 -12.25 8.84
CA ILE A 93 -0.83 -12.76 9.87
C ILE A 93 -0.91 -11.89 11.12
N ASP A 94 -0.76 -12.57 12.27
CA ASP A 94 -0.70 -11.95 13.58
C ASP A 94 0.26 -10.77 13.58
N ALA A 95 -0.24 -9.62 13.97
CA ALA A 95 0.50 -8.37 13.96
C ALA A 95 1.83 -8.46 14.72
N GLU A 96 1.88 -9.23 15.81
CA GLU A 96 3.11 -9.37 16.60
C GLU A 96 4.25 -9.99 15.80
N LYS A 97 3.93 -10.98 14.95
CA LYS A 97 4.94 -11.66 14.14
C LYS A 97 5.33 -10.86 12.93
N ALA A 98 4.43 -10.01 12.44
CA ALA A 98 4.63 -9.24 11.23
C ALA A 98 5.31 -7.89 11.47
N VAL A 99 5.06 -7.28 12.61
CA VAL A 99 5.46 -5.90 12.87
C VAL A 99 6.97 -5.70 12.81
N LYS A 100 7.73 -6.61 13.43
CA LYS A 100 9.18 -6.42 13.51
C LYS A 100 9.85 -6.37 12.13
N PRO A 101 9.63 -7.35 11.23
CA PRO A 101 10.20 -7.24 9.87
C PRO A 101 9.73 -6.01 9.11
N LEU A 102 8.48 -5.62 9.28
CA LEU A 102 7.92 -4.45 8.60
C LEU A 102 8.56 -3.16 9.08
N LEU A 103 8.81 -3.04 10.37
CA LEU A 103 9.51 -1.87 10.92
C LEU A 103 10.95 -1.79 10.41
N GLU A 104 11.61 -2.92 10.26
CA GLU A 104 12.97 -2.96 9.71
C GLU A 104 13.03 -2.48 8.27
N ILE A 105 11.96 -2.69 7.49
CA ILE A 105 11.85 -2.20 6.11
C ILE A 105 11.26 -0.79 6.08
N SER A 106 10.89 -0.24 7.22
CA SER A 106 10.28 1.09 7.34
C SER A 106 8.91 1.19 6.71
N PHE A 107 8.07 0.16 6.91
CA PHE A 107 6.66 0.25 6.59
C PHE A 107 5.97 1.26 7.51
N ASP A 108 4.92 1.86 7.02
CA ASP A 108 4.18 2.89 7.74
C ASP A 108 2.93 2.36 8.44
N GLY A 109 2.49 1.17 8.07
CA GLY A 109 1.33 0.60 8.71
C GLY A 109 1.01 -0.82 8.26
N CYS A 110 0.00 -1.40 8.89
CA CYS A 110 -0.50 -2.73 8.57
C CYS A 110 -2.03 -2.74 8.64
N LEU A 111 -2.65 -3.34 7.64
CA LEU A 111 -4.09 -3.59 7.59
C LEU A 111 -4.33 -5.09 7.62
N LEU A 112 -5.26 -5.52 8.44
CA LEU A 112 -5.63 -6.94 8.49
C LEU A 112 -6.54 -7.32 7.33
N ILE A 113 -6.42 -8.54 6.88
CA ILE A 113 -7.36 -9.13 5.93
C ILE A 113 -8.75 -9.08 6.58
N GLY A 114 -9.74 -8.66 5.82
CA GLY A 114 -11.07 -8.43 6.35
C GLY A 114 -11.39 -6.97 6.62
N SER A 115 -10.38 -6.09 6.53
CA SER A 115 -10.61 -4.64 6.59
C SER A 115 -11.50 -4.20 5.43
N ASP A 116 -12.40 -3.26 5.70
CA ASP A 116 -13.28 -2.71 4.66
C ASP A 116 -12.64 -1.47 4.01
N ALA A 117 -13.34 -0.92 3.01
CA ALA A 117 -12.83 0.24 2.29
C ALA A 117 -12.62 1.46 3.19
N ASP A 118 -13.46 1.63 4.20
CA ASP A 118 -13.30 2.73 5.16
C ASP A 118 -12.04 2.56 5.98
N ASP A 119 -11.71 1.33 6.38
CA ASP A 119 -10.46 1.04 7.07
C ASP A 119 -9.25 1.38 6.17
N PHE A 120 -9.32 1.01 4.90
CA PHE A 120 -8.27 1.35 3.93
C PHE A 120 -8.13 2.86 3.80
N ARG A 121 -9.24 3.58 3.66
CA ARG A 121 -9.24 5.04 3.54
C ARG A 121 -8.57 5.70 4.75
N LYS A 122 -8.96 5.29 5.94
CA LYS A 122 -8.39 5.82 7.18
C LYS A 122 -6.90 5.54 7.28
N ALA A 123 -6.48 4.34 6.91
CA ALA A 123 -5.07 3.97 6.92
C ALA A 123 -4.28 4.83 5.94
N ILE A 124 -4.78 5.00 4.72
CA ILE A 124 -4.13 5.82 3.70
C ILE A 124 -3.98 7.26 4.19
N GLU A 125 -5.04 7.85 4.72
CA GLU A 125 -5.01 9.21 5.22
C GLU A 125 -4.03 9.36 6.38
N THR A 126 -4.00 8.38 7.28
CA THR A 126 -3.09 8.42 8.43
C THR A 126 -1.62 8.45 7.99
N VAL A 127 -1.23 7.56 7.09
CA VAL A 127 0.17 7.49 6.68
C VAL A 127 0.58 8.68 5.81
N ILE A 128 -0.32 9.20 4.99
CA ILE A 128 -0.05 10.40 4.19
C ILE A 128 0.24 11.59 5.11
N ASN A 129 -0.44 11.67 6.24
CA ASN A 129 -0.26 12.75 7.21
C ASN A 129 0.91 12.50 8.18
N GLY A 130 1.71 11.47 7.93
CA GLY A 130 2.90 11.18 8.73
C GLY A 130 2.67 10.27 9.92
N GLY A 131 1.46 9.74 10.08
CA GLY A 131 1.16 8.80 11.15
C GLY A 131 1.60 7.38 10.83
N ARG A 132 1.50 6.50 11.82
CA ARG A 132 1.77 5.08 11.68
C ARG A 132 0.61 4.26 12.22
N LEU A 133 0.42 3.08 11.63
CA LEU A 133 -0.68 2.18 11.95
C LEU A 133 -0.17 0.80 12.36
N PHE A 134 0.51 0.74 13.48
CA PHE A 134 0.95 -0.53 14.04
C PHE A 134 0.34 -0.79 15.40
#